data_79ff3c294e945fb82f3f78a3cd70cbd6
#
_entry.id   79ff3c294e945fb82f3f78a3cd70cbd6
#
_cell.length_a   1.000
_cell.length_b   1.000
_cell.length_c   1.000
_cell.angle_alpha   90.00
_cell.angle_beta   90.00
_cell.angle_gamma   90.00
#
_symmetry.space_group_name_H-M   'P 1'
#
loop_
_entity.id
_entity.type
_entity.pdbx_description
1 polymer ?
#
loop_
_entity_poly.entity_id
_entity_poly.type
_entity_poly.pdbx_seq_one_letter_code
_entity_poly.pdbx_strand_id
1 'polypeptide(L)'
;AKLAKMLKKQGRNPLLAACDVYRPAAIDQLKVVGEKAGVPVFEMGKANPVKIAKEAIKRAKDYGNDVVILDTAGRLHIDEALMDELKNIKKEVEPNEILLVIDSMTGQDAVNVAKSFNELLDITGVILTKLDGDTRGGAALSVKAVTGRPIKFAGTGEKLDDIEVFHPDRMASRILGMGDVLTLIEDAQNKMDAEKAEEMAQKMMSNKFDFNDLYDQFEQVKKMGPLKGILSKIPGVGKQLEGVDIDDRQIDWVQAIILSMTPEERSH
;
A
#
# COMPACT_ATOMS: atom_id res chain seq x y z
N ALA A 1 -3.25 -9.49 4.88
CA ALA A 1 -2.07 -9.99 4.16
C ALA A 1 -1.10 -8.86 3.77
N LYS A 2 -1.54 -7.74 3.15
CA LYS A 2 -0.65 -6.61 2.77
C LYS A 2 0.13 -6.05 3.96
N LEU A 3 -0.55 -5.73 5.07
CA LEU A 3 0.08 -5.25 6.30
C LEU A 3 1.09 -6.27 6.86
N ALA A 4 0.74 -7.56 6.85
CA ALA A 4 1.65 -8.61 7.30
C ALA A 4 2.92 -8.68 6.44
N LYS A 5 2.77 -8.60 5.09
CA LYS A 5 3.92 -8.56 4.18
C LYS A 5 4.81 -7.34 4.43
N MET A 6 4.21 -6.17 4.65
CA MET A 6 4.95 -4.95 4.96
C MET A 6 5.75 -5.09 6.27
N LEU A 7 5.11 -5.59 7.34
CA LEU A 7 5.78 -5.84 8.63
C LEU A 7 6.91 -6.87 8.50
N LYS A 8 6.71 -7.92 7.70
CA LYS A 8 7.76 -8.91 7.41
C LYS A 8 8.97 -8.29 6.71
N LYS A 9 8.76 -7.38 5.77
CA LYS A 9 9.86 -6.62 5.14
C LYS A 9 10.63 -5.76 6.14
N GLN A 10 9.99 -5.34 7.22
CA GLN A 10 10.61 -4.59 8.34
C GLN A 10 11.28 -5.49 9.37
N GLY A 11 11.44 -6.79 9.08
CA GLY A 11 12.08 -7.76 9.97
C GLY A 11 11.20 -8.32 11.09
N ARG A 12 9.87 -8.08 11.05
CA ARG A 12 8.92 -8.66 12.00
C ARG A 12 8.52 -10.07 11.57
N ASN A 13 8.02 -10.86 12.51
CA ASN A 13 7.56 -12.24 12.28
C ASN A 13 6.03 -12.34 12.51
N PRO A 14 5.19 -11.89 11.55
CA PRO A 14 3.75 -11.87 11.71
C PRO A 14 3.10 -13.24 11.55
N LEU A 15 1.99 -13.45 12.29
CA LEU A 15 1.03 -14.53 12.13
C LEU A 15 -0.33 -13.94 11.75
N LEU A 16 -0.97 -14.48 10.72
CA LEU A 16 -2.36 -14.16 10.36
C LEU A 16 -3.29 -15.16 11.05
N ALA A 17 -4.42 -14.72 11.62
CA ALA A 17 -5.44 -15.58 12.21
C ALA A 17 -6.79 -15.36 11.53
N ALA A 18 -7.39 -16.44 11.01
CA ALA A 18 -8.66 -16.43 10.29
C ALA A 18 -9.85 -16.44 11.28
N CYS A 19 -10.29 -15.25 11.72
CA CYS A 19 -11.44 -15.10 12.59
C CYS A 19 -12.74 -14.81 11.83
N ASP A 20 -12.70 -14.50 10.52
CA ASP A 20 -13.89 -14.40 9.67
C ASP A 20 -14.35 -15.81 9.25
N VAL A 21 -15.17 -16.43 10.08
CA VAL A 21 -15.67 -17.81 9.87
C VAL A 21 -17.03 -17.85 9.17
N TYR A 22 -17.63 -16.68 8.93
CA TYR A 22 -19.00 -16.56 8.41
C TYR A 22 -19.08 -16.44 6.90
N ARG A 23 -18.08 -15.79 6.29
CA ARG A 23 -18.06 -15.66 4.83
C ARG A 23 -17.55 -16.95 4.19
N PRO A 24 -18.29 -17.48 3.20
CA PRO A 24 -17.79 -18.60 2.40
C PRO A 24 -16.39 -18.27 1.84
N ALA A 25 -15.49 -19.23 1.91
CA ALA A 25 -14.12 -19.12 1.39
C ALA A 25 -13.21 -18.03 2.03
N ALA A 26 -13.61 -17.30 3.08
CA ALA A 26 -12.76 -16.27 3.70
C ALA A 26 -11.47 -16.88 4.28
N ILE A 27 -11.58 -18.04 4.93
CA ILE A 27 -10.44 -18.78 5.49
C ILE A 27 -9.48 -19.21 4.37
N ASP A 28 -9.99 -19.79 3.28
CA ASP A 28 -9.17 -20.24 2.16
C ASP A 28 -8.54 -19.06 1.42
N GLN A 29 -9.27 -17.96 1.28
CA GLN A 29 -8.76 -16.73 0.72
C GLN A 29 -7.58 -16.19 1.56
N LEU A 30 -7.72 -16.17 2.88
CA LEU A 30 -6.64 -15.73 3.77
C LEU A 30 -5.41 -16.64 3.67
N LYS A 31 -5.60 -17.97 3.56
CA LYS A 31 -4.51 -18.92 3.33
C LYS A 31 -3.74 -18.62 2.04
N VAL A 32 -4.46 -18.47 0.93
CA VAL A 32 -3.84 -18.19 -0.38
C VAL A 32 -3.06 -16.89 -0.37
N VAL A 33 -3.62 -15.81 0.20
CA VAL A 33 -2.91 -14.52 0.23
C VAL A 33 -1.81 -14.51 1.29
N GLY A 34 -1.94 -15.26 2.37
CA GLY A 34 -0.90 -15.48 3.37
C GLY A 34 0.30 -16.18 2.78
N GLU A 35 0.08 -17.28 2.03
CA GLU A 35 1.12 -18.02 1.31
C GLU A 35 1.86 -17.10 0.32
N LYS A 36 1.12 -16.33 -0.51
CA LYS A 36 1.71 -15.37 -1.45
C LYS A 36 2.53 -14.28 -0.74
N ALA A 37 2.14 -13.90 0.47
CA ALA A 37 2.88 -12.95 1.31
C ALA A 37 4.07 -13.61 2.04
N GLY A 38 4.15 -14.93 2.03
CA GLY A 38 5.11 -15.72 2.80
C GLY A 38 4.89 -15.59 4.31
N VAL A 39 3.63 -15.45 4.76
CA VAL A 39 3.23 -15.28 6.16
C VAL A 39 2.36 -16.46 6.59
N PRO A 40 2.66 -17.12 7.72
CA PRO A 40 1.85 -18.22 8.21
C PRO A 40 0.43 -17.78 8.57
N VAL A 41 -0.54 -18.67 8.33
CA VAL A 41 -1.94 -18.47 8.67
C VAL A 41 -2.38 -19.52 9.68
N PHE A 42 -2.96 -19.05 10.77
CA PHE A 42 -3.62 -19.89 11.77
C PHE A 42 -5.13 -19.94 11.53
N GLU A 43 -5.71 -21.11 11.55
CA GLU A 43 -7.15 -21.31 11.41
C GLU A 43 -7.64 -22.50 12.25
N MET A 44 -8.90 -22.50 12.58
CA MET A 44 -9.59 -23.58 13.31
C MET A 44 -10.94 -23.89 12.66
N GLY A 45 -11.04 -23.75 11.34
CA GLY A 45 -12.30 -23.93 10.63
C GLY A 45 -13.39 -22.98 11.13
N LYS A 46 -14.61 -23.48 11.30
CA LYS A 46 -15.78 -22.72 11.79
C LYS A 46 -15.88 -22.66 13.32
N ALA A 47 -14.76 -22.64 14.03
CA ALA A 47 -14.77 -22.48 15.48
C ALA A 47 -15.18 -21.07 15.89
N ASN A 48 -15.48 -20.87 17.18
CA ASN A 48 -15.81 -19.57 17.72
C ASN A 48 -14.63 -18.57 17.53
N PRO A 49 -14.84 -17.38 16.94
CA PRO A 49 -13.79 -16.41 16.66
C PRO A 49 -12.98 -15.97 17.88
N VAL A 50 -13.61 -15.85 19.05
CA VAL A 50 -12.92 -15.53 20.30
C VAL A 50 -11.92 -16.62 20.68
N LYS A 51 -12.31 -17.91 20.51
CA LYS A 51 -11.43 -19.04 20.75
C LYS A 51 -10.27 -19.07 19.74
N ILE A 52 -10.55 -18.79 18.44
CA ILE A 52 -9.52 -18.70 17.42
C ILE A 52 -8.49 -17.64 17.77
N ALA A 53 -8.93 -16.45 18.20
CA ALA A 53 -8.06 -15.35 18.59
C ALA A 53 -7.13 -15.73 19.76
N LYS A 54 -7.66 -16.37 20.79
CA LYS A 54 -6.88 -16.85 21.97
C LYS A 54 -5.82 -17.88 21.56
N GLU A 55 -6.23 -18.87 20.82
CA GLU A 55 -5.31 -19.94 20.38
C GLU A 55 -4.26 -19.41 19.37
N ALA A 56 -4.60 -18.43 18.53
CA ALA A 56 -3.65 -17.77 17.65
C ALA A 56 -2.54 -17.07 18.45
N ILE A 57 -2.89 -16.35 19.52
CA ILE A 57 -1.92 -15.68 20.39
C ILE A 57 -1.03 -16.71 21.09
N LYS A 58 -1.61 -17.80 21.60
CA LYS A 58 -0.83 -18.89 22.21
C LYS A 58 0.14 -19.49 21.21
N ARG A 59 -0.34 -19.83 19.99
CA ARG A 59 0.51 -20.33 18.94
C ARG A 59 1.63 -19.37 18.56
N ALA A 60 1.33 -18.06 18.48
CA ALA A 60 2.34 -17.05 18.18
C ALA A 60 3.48 -17.06 19.23
N LYS A 61 3.15 -17.17 20.50
CA LYS A 61 4.15 -17.30 21.58
C LYS A 61 4.98 -18.57 21.46
N ASP A 62 4.35 -19.72 21.16
CA ASP A 62 5.01 -21.00 21.02
C ASP A 62 5.98 -21.06 19.82
N TYR A 63 5.68 -20.33 18.75
CA TYR A 63 6.46 -20.33 17.50
C TYR A 63 7.31 -19.06 17.29
N GLY A 64 7.37 -18.15 18.28
CA GLY A 64 8.20 -16.96 18.23
C GLY A 64 7.70 -15.90 17.25
N ASN A 65 6.39 -15.86 16.94
CA ASN A 65 5.81 -14.75 16.21
C ASN A 65 5.68 -13.53 17.13
N ASP A 66 6.07 -12.37 16.64
CA ASP A 66 6.06 -11.11 17.41
C ASP A 66 4.86 -10.21 17.08
N VAL A 67 4.12 -10.52 16.03
CA VAL A 67 2.88 -9.81 15.64
C VAL A 67 1.81 -10.82 15.29
N VAL A 68 0.60 -10.65 15.84
CA VAL A 68 -0.60 -11.42 15.45
C VAL A 68 -1.61 -10.47 14.84
N ILE A 69 -2.08 -10.79 13.63
CA ILE A 69 -3.12 -10.02 12.94
C ILE A 69 -4.37 -10.89 12.88
N LEU A 70 -5.40 -10.50 13.62
CA LEU A 70 -6.70 -11.15 13.61
C LEU A 70 -7.53 -10.59 12.45
N ASP A 71 -7.84 -11.43 11.46
CA ASP A 71 -8.72 -11.08 10.34
C ASP A 71 -10.17 -11.40 10.73
N THR A 72 -10.89 -10.39 11.18
CA THR A 72 -12.26 -10.51 11.69
C THR A 72 -13.29 -10.24 10.61
N ALA A 73 -14.51 -10.71 10.82
CA ALA A 73 -15.62 -10.41 9.93
C ALA A 73 -15.87 -8.90 9.82
N GLY A 74 -16.11 -8.42 8.60
CA GLY A 74 -16.52 -7.05 8.29
C GLY A 74 -17.83 -7.08 7.53
N ARG A 75 -18.84 -6.33 7.98
CA ARG A 75 -20.12 -6.16 7.30
C ARG A 75 -20.41 -4.68 7.09
N LEU A 76 -21.09 -4.37 5.99
CA LEU A 76 -21.50 -2.99 5.65
C LEU A 76 -22.57 -2.45 6.63
N HIS A 77 -23.37 -3.35 7.22
CA HIS A 77 -24.38 -2.97 8.20
C HIS A 77 -23.91 -3.38 9.59
N ILE A 78 -24.14 -2.48 10.54
CA ILE A 78 -23.85 -2.70 11.95
C ILE A 78 -24.83 -3.76 12.47
N ASP A 79 -24.31 -4.96 12.65
CA ASP A 79 -25.02 -6.10 13.22
C ASP A 79 -24.61 -6.19 14.70
N GLU A 80 -25.59 -6.15 15.60
CA GLU A 80 -25.35 -6.21 17.05
C GLU A 80 -24.56 -7.47 17.43
N ALA A 81 -24.87 -8.62 16.84
CA ALA A 81 -24.18 -9.86 17.12
C ALA A 81 -22.68 -9.80 16.72
N LEU A 82 -22.35 -9.17 15.58
CA LEU A 82 -20.97 -8.94 15.18
C LEU A 82 -20.27 -8.00 16.14
N MET A 83 -20.92 -6.91 16.56
CA MET A 83 -20.33 -5.95 17.49
C MET A 83 -20.05 -6.58 18.85
N ASP A 84 -20.94 -7.43 19.35
CA ASP A 84 -20.71 -8.15 20.59
C ASP A 84 -19.59 -9.19 20.48
N GLU A 85 -19.47 -9.86 19.34
CA GLU A 85 -18.33 -10.74 19.06
C GLU A 85 -17.02 -9.97 19.08
N LEU A 86 -16.94 -8.82 18.41
CA LEU A 86 -15.72 -8.00 18.37
C LEU A 86 -15.37 -7.43 19.76
N LYS A 87 -16.36 -7.03 20.55
CA LYS A 87 -16.17 -6.63 21.97
C LYS A 87 -15.62 -7.79 22.81
N ASN A 88 -16.14 -9.00 22.59
CA ASN A 88 -15.66 -10.19 23.30
C ASN A 88 -14.22 -10.54 22.89
N ILE A 89 -13.89 -10.46 21.59
CA ILE A 89 -12.50 -10.62 21.14
C ILE A 89 -11.62 -9.56 21.81
N LYS A 90 -12.00 -8.27 21.74
CA LYS A 90 -11.24 -7.17 22.37
C LYS A 90 -10.97 -7.43 23.84
N LYS A 91 -12.00 -7.84 24.60
CA LYS A 91 -11.90 -8.12 26.03
C LYS A 91 -10.96 -9.29 26.35
N GLU A 92 -11.00 -10.33 25.52
CA GLU A 92 -10.28 -11.58 25.78
C GLU A 92 -8.82 -11.55 25.37
N VAL A 93 -8.48 -10.75 24.36
CA VAL A 93 -7.10 -10.71 23.82
C VAL A 93 -6.39 -9.39 24.05
N GLU A 94 -7.08 -8.35 24.52
CA GLU A 94 -6.57 -7.01 24.80
C GLU A 94 -5.61 -6.53 23.68
N PRO A 95 -6.09 -6.35 22.43
CA PRO A 95 -5.23 -6.04 21.31
C PRO A 95 -4.56 -4.67 21.49
N ASN A 96 -3.29 -4.56 21.10
CA ASN A 96 -2.57 -3.28 21.10
C ASN A 96 -3.17 -2.29 20.08
N GLU A 97 -3.74 -2.80 18.98
CA GLU A 97 -4.28 -2.02 17.88
C GLU A 97 -5.61 -2.61 17.41
N ILE A 98 -6.58 -1.73 17.22
CA ILE A 98 -7.85 -2.03 16.54
C ILE A 98 -7.92 -1.13 15.32
N LEU A 99 -7.69 -1.72 14.14
CA LEU A 99 -7.63 -1.01 12.89
C LEU A 99 -8.90 -1.23 12.08
N LEU A 100 -9.65 -0.15 11.86
CA LEU A 100 -10.80 -0.17 10.98
C LEU A 100 -10.37 -0.02 9.52
N VAL A 101 -10.78 -0.96 8.67
CA VAL A 101 -10.51 -0.90 7.22
C VAL A 101 -11.71 -0.31 6.51
N ILE A 102 -11.49 0.78 5.78
CA ILE A 102 -12.54 1.55 5.08
C ILE A 102 -12.18 1.64 3.60
N ASP A 103 -13.17 1.46 2.75
CA ASP A 103 -13.09 1.75 1.33
C ASP A 103 -13.32 3.25 1.10
N SER A 104 -12.33 3.96 0.56
CA SER A 104 -12.41 5.40 0.33
C SER A 104 -13.49 5.82 -0.67
N MET A 105 -13.97 4.88 -1.49
CA MET A 105 -14.98 5.13 -2.52
C MET A 105 -16.41 5.02 -2.00
N THR A 106 -16.64 4.53 -0.78
CA THR A 106 -18.01 4.33 -0.23
C THR A 106 -18.68 5.62 0.28
N GLY A 107 -17.98 6.76 0.22
CA GLY A 107 -18.57 8.07 0.53
C GLY A 107 -19.07 8.19 1.98
N GLN A 108 -20.28 8.74 2.18
CA GLN A 108 -20.83 9.03 3.49
C GLN A 108 -21.09 7.80 4.35
N ASP A 109 -21.35 6.65 3.74
CA ASP A 109 -21.55 5.40 4.48
C ASP A 109 -20.29 4.97 5.24
N ALA A 110 -19.13 5.19 4.65
CA ALA A 110 -17.84 4.97 5.32
C ALA A 110 -17.71 5.77 6.63
N VAL A 111 -18.18 7.00 6.61
CA VAL A 111 -18.13 7.91 7.78
C VAL A 111 -19.05 7.42 8.89
N ASN A 112 -20.26 7.01 8.54
CA ASN A 112 -21.25 6.48 9.50
C ASN A 112 -20.76 5.18 10.15
N VAL A 113 -20.21 4.27 9.34
CA VAL A 113 -19.61 3.02 9.81
C VAL A 113 -18.43 3.33 10.75
N ALA A 114 -17.54 4.24 10.36
CA ALA A 114 -16.38 4.62 11.16
C ALA A 114 -16.79 5.19 12.53
N LYS A 115 -17.81 6.04 12.57
CA LYS A 115 -18.34 6.60 13.82
C LYS A 115 -18.80 5.49 14.76
N SER A 116 -19.65 4.60 14.28
CA SER A 116 -20.23 3.52 15.09
C SER A 116 -19.18 2.53 15.59
N PHE A 117 -18.22 2.14 14.74
CA PHE A 117 -17.12 1.27 15.17
C PHE A 117 -16.24 1.95 16.21
N ASN A 118 -15.97 3.25 16.07
CA ASN A 118 -15.20 4.00 17.05
C ASN A 118 -15.92 4.09 18.41
N GLU A 119 -17.23 4.37 18.42
CA GLU A 119 -18.04 4.44 19.63
C GLU A 119 -18.11 3.10 20.37
N LEU A 120 -18.22 2.00 19.64
CA LEU A 120 -18.42 0.67 20.22
C LEU A 120 -17.13 -0.05 20.58
N LEU A 121 -16.07 0.13 19.81
CA LEU A 121 -14.81 -0.62 19.94
C LEU A 121 -13.63 0.25 20.35
N ASP A 122 -13.75 1.57 20.34
CA ASP A 122 -12.64 2.48 20.62
C ASP A 122 -11.44 2.14 19.71
N ILE A 123 -11.63 2.28 18.40
CA ILE A 123 -10.60 1.97 17.40
C ILE A 123 -9.34 2.81 17.62
N THR A 124 -8.17 2.26 17.32
CA THR A 124 -6.88 2.96 17.50
C THR A 124 -6.37 3.61 16.22
N GLY A 125 -6.92 3.24 15.08
CA GLY A 125 -6.55 3.79 13.78
C GLY A 125 -7.42 3.27 12.65
N VAL A 126 -7.21 3.87 11.49
CA VAL A 126 -7.94 3.54 10.25
C VAL A 126 -6.95 3.18 9.14
N ILE A 127 -7.36 2.23 8.32
CA ILE A 127 -6.71 1.89 7.03
C ILE A 127 -7.68 2.30 5.93
N LEU A 128 -7.27 3.21 5.06
CA LEU A 128 -8.04 3.55 3.86
C LEU A 128 -7.60 2.67 2.69
N THR A 129 -8.57 2.08 1.98
CA THR A 129 -8.30 1.27 0.79
C THR A 129 -8.83 1.98 -0.46
N LYS A 130 -8.37 1.53 -1.63
CA LYS A 130 -8.77 2.05 -2.95
C LYS A 130 -8.47 3.54 -3.15
N LEU A 131 -7.41 4.04 -2.55
CA LEU A 131 -6.99 5.42 -2.76
C LEU A 131 -6.45 5.70 -4.18
N ASP A 132 -6.13 4.66 -4.93
CA ASP A 132 -5.84 4.73 -6.36
C ASP A 132 -7.05 5.18 -7.20
N GLY A 133 -8.28 4.88 -6.75
CA GLY A 133 -9.53 5.33 -7.36
C GLY A 133 -10.07 6.65 -6.81
N ASP A 134 -9.64 7.07 -5.62
CA ASP A 134 -10.08 8.31 -4.97
C ASP A 134 -9.16 9.48 -5.34
N THR A 135 -9.52 10.22 -6.38
CA THR A 135 -8.73 11.35 -6.87
C THR A 135 -8.68 12.55 -5.91
N ARG A 136 -9.61 12.63 -4.96
CA ARG A 136 -9.76 13.81 -4.06
C ARG A 136 -9.43 13.53 -2.59
N GLY A 137 -9.38 12.26 -2.16
CA GLY A 137 -9.07 11.90 -0.77
C GLY A 137 -10.07 12.41 0.28
N GLY A 138 -11.31 12.73 -0.13
CA GLY A 138 -12.32 13.33 0.76
C GLY A 138 -12.72 12.42 1.91
N ALA A 139 -12.72 11.11 1.71
CA ALA A 139 -12.99 10.12 2.75
C ALA A 139 -12.01 10.24 3.92
N ALA A 140 -10.73 10.52 3.66
CA ALA A 140 -9.72 10.67 4.70
C ALA A 140 -10.06 11.80 5.68
N LEU A 141 -10.44 12.96 5.16
CA LEU A 141 -10.81 14.13 5.98
C LEU A 141 -12.06 13.84 6.81
N SER A 142 -13.11 13.29 6.18
CA SER A 142 -14.39 13.01 6.84
C SER A 142 -14.25 11.97 7.96
N VAL A 143 -13.54 10.87 7.69
CA VAL A 143 -13.30 9.82 8.67
C VAL A 143 -12.46 10.34 9.84
N LYS A 144 -11.39 11.12 9.57
CA LYS A 144 -10.57 11.74 10.60
C LYS A 144 -11.37 12.71 11.47
N ALA A 145 -12.21 13.55 10.85
CA ALA A 145 -13.03 14.54 11.57
C ALA A 145 -14.04 13.86 12.50
N VAL A 146 -14.67 12.77 12.05
CA VAL A 146 -15.74 12.10 12.82
C VAL A 146 -15.19 11.18 13.90
N THR A 147 -14.11 10.46 13.64
CA THR A 147 -13.55 9.50 14.60
C THR A 147 -12.50 10.10 15.51
N GLY A 148 -11.84 11.19 15.11
CA GLY A 148 -10.66 11.70 15.80
C GLY A 148 -9.43 10.79 15.71
N ARG A 149 -9.56 9.58 15.12
CA ARG A 149 -8.50 8.58 15.07
C ARG A 149 -7.56 8.81 13.90
N PRO A 150 -6.27 8.47 14.04
CA PRO A 150 -5.32 8.60 12.93
C PRO A 150 -5.61 7.60 11.83
N ILE A 151 -5.42 8.04 10.59
CA ILE A 151 -5.27 7.12 9.46
C ILE A 151 -3.82 6.65 9.52
N LYS A 152 -3.60 5.35 9.58
CA LYS A 152 -2.25 4.76 9.73
C LYS A 152 -1.68 4.25 8.42
N PHE A 153 -2.53 3.67 7.58
CA PHE A 153 -2.11 3.07 6.33
C PHE A 153 -3.07 3.42 5.19
N ALA A 154 -2.50 3.42 3.98
CA ALA A 154 -3.19 3.64 2.72
C ALA A 154 -2.99 2.45 1.79
N GLY A 155 -4.08 1.90 1.26
CA GLY A 155 -4.06 0.91 0.18
C GLY A 155 -4.18 1.62 -1.16
N THR A 156 -3.18 1.46 -2.01
CA THR A 156 -2.99 2.21 -3.26
C THR A 156 -3.13 1.34 -4.51
N GLY A 157 -3.62 0.12 -4.39
CA GLY A 157 -3.82 -0.80 -5.50
C GLY A 157 -4.16 -2.22 -5.04
N GLU A 158 -4.13 -3.19 -5.95
CA GLU A 158 -4.55 -4.57 -5.67
C GLU A 158 -3.41 -5.50 -5.24
N LYS A 159 -2.17 -5.22 -5.64
CA LYS A 159 -1.01 -6.06 -5.34
C LYS A 159 -0.71 -6.10 -3.85
N LEU A 160 -0.02 -7.15 -3.40
CA LEU A 160 0.35 -7.30 -1.99
C LEU A 160 1.31 -6.23 -1.48
N ASP A 161 2.00 -5.54 -2.36
CA ASP A 161 2.91 -4.44 -2.02
C ASP A 161 2.23 -3.06 -2.04
N ASP A 162 0.99 -2.97 -2.57
CA ASP A 162 0.26 -1.71 -2.69
C ASP A 162 -0.39 -1.33 -1.33
N ILE A 163 0.45 -1.09 -0.35
CA ILE A 163 0.11 -0.53 0.97
C ILE A 163 1.29 0.32 1.44
N GLU A 164 0.98 1.48 1.97
CA GLU A 164 1.97 2.42 2.50
C GLU A 164 1.53 3.01 3.83
N VAL A 165 2.46 3.59 4.58
CA VAL A 165 2.14 4.42 5.74
C VAL A 165 1.42 5.66 5.26
N PHE A 166 0.36 6.05 5.94
CA PHE A 166 -0.39 7.25 5.56
C PHE A 166 0.39 8.52 5.94
N HIS A 167 0.62 9.39 4.95
CA HIS A 167 1.29 10.66 5.10
C HIS A 167 0.28 11.82 4.96
N PRO A 168 -0.13 12.47 6.06
CA PRO A 168 -1.14 13.54 6.03
C PRO A 168 -0.78 14.70 5.08
N ASP A 169 0.50 15.10 5.06
CA ASP A 169 0.97 16.23 4.25
C ASP A 169 0.85 15.94 2.74
N ARG A 170 1.16 14.70 2.33
CA ARG A 170 0.99 14.25 0.94
C ARG A 170 -0.48 14.23 0.55
N MET A 171 -1.34 13.73 1.45
CA MET A 171 -2.78 13.71 1.21
C MET A 171 -3.34 15.13 1.10
N ALA A 172 -2.92 16.06 1.96
CA ALA A 172 -3.31 17.45 1.89
C ALA A 172 -2.88 18.08 0.55
N SER A 173 -1.64 17.88 0.13
CA SER A 173 -1.13 18.34 -1.17
C SER A 173 -1.94 17.79 -2.35
N ARG A 174 -2.30 16.50 -2.29
CA ARG A 174 -3.15 15.84 -3.30
C ARG A 174 -4.56 16.45 -3.35
N ILE A 175 -5.18 16.68 -2.20
CA ILE A 175 -6.52 17.29 -2.10
C ILE A 175 -6.51 18.71 -2.68
N LEU A 176 -5.44 19.48 -2.42
CA LEU A 176 -5.26 20.85 -2.93
C LEU A 176 -4.85 20.90 -4.41
N GLY A 177 -4.65 19.76 -5.06
CA GLY A 177 -4.23 19.67 -6.46
C GLY A 177 -2.79 20.11 -6.70
N MET A 178 -1.96 20.12 -5.64
CA MET A 178 -0.54 20.51 -5.72
C MET A 178 0.37 19.37 -6.22
N GLY A 179 -0.19 18.18 -6.46
CA GLY A 179 0.56 16.98 -6.84
C GLY A 179 1.32 16.34 -5.67
N ASP A 180 1.83 15.16 -5.89
CA ASP A 180 2.60 14.41 -4.88
C ASP A 180 4.09 14.36 -5.27
N VAL A 181 4.74 15.54 -5.21
CA VAL A 181 6.16 15.70 -5.56
C VAL A 181 7.08 14.94 -4.60
N LEU A 182 6.70 14.84 -3.32
CA LEU A 182 7.50 14.14 -2.33
C LEU A 182 7.55 12.63 -2.60
N THR A 183 6.40 12.01 -2.93
CA THR A 183 6.38 10.60 -3.34
C THR A 183 7.20 10.37 -4.61
N LEU A 184 7.17 11.30 -5.57
CA LEU A 184 7.99 11.20 -6.76
C LEU A 184 9.50 11.22 -6.44
N ILE A 185 9.91 12.12 -5.53
CA ILE A 185 11.31 12.23 -5.08
C ILE A 185 11.74 10.95 -4.34
N GLU A 186 10.91 10.43 -3.43
CA GLU A 186 11.23 9.20 -2.69
C GLU A 186 11.24 7.96 -3.58
N ASP A 187 10.29 7.84 -4.51
CA ASP A 187 10.28 6.76 -5.51
C ASP A 187 11.54 6.81 -6.39
N ALA A 188 11.98 8.01 -6.77
CA ALA A 188 13.21 8.20 -7.50
C ALA A 188 14.43 7.80 -6.65
N GLN A 189 14.52 8.27 -5.41
CA GLN A 189 15.63 7.95 -4.50
C GLN A 189 15.71 6.45 -4.16
N ASN A 190 14.57 5.78 -3.97
CA ASN A 190 14.52 4.35 -3.66
C ASN A 190 14.85 3.44 -4.86
N LYS A 191 14.72 3.96 -6.09
CA LYS A 191 14.96 3.21 -7.33
C LYS A 191 16.24 3.58 -8.04
N MET A 192 16.84 4.70 -7.67
CA MET A 192 18.15 5.11 -8.19
C MET A 192 19.26 4.59 -7.28
N ASP A 193 20.23 3.96 -7.90
CA ASP A 193 21.49 3.61 -7.26
C ASP A 193 22.25 4.94 -7.04
N ALA A 194 22.41 5.36 -5.78
CA ALA A 194 22.99 6.66 -5.44
C ALA A 194 24.41 6.83 -6.01
N GLU A 195 25.21 5.76 -6.04
CA GLU A 195 26.56 5.77 -6.64
C GLU A 195 26.50 6.04 -8.15
N LYS A 196 25.56 5.41 -8.86
CA LYS A 196 25.40 5.63 -10.31
C LYS A 196 24.90 7.03 -10.65
N ALA A 197 24.03 7.61 -9.78
CA ALA A 197 23.56 8.97 -9.99
C ALA A 197 24.70 10.00 -9.83
N GLU A 198 25.59 9.80 -8.87
CA GLU A 198 26.74 10.67 -8.65
C GLU A 198 27.77 10.54 -9.77
N GLU A 199 28.06 9.32 -10.23
CA GLU A 199 28.94 9.04 -11.36
C GLU A 199 28.43 9.67 -12.66
N MET A 200 27.12 9.61 -12.87
CA MET A 200 26.45 10.19 -14.04
C MET A 200 26.47 11.73 -14.01
N ALA A 201 26.25 12.33 -12.84
CA ALA A 201 26.39 13.78 -12.67
C ALA A 201 27.81 14.27 -12.97
N GLN A 202 28.84 13.53 -12.55
CA GLN A 202 30.22 13.83 -12.85
C GLN A 202 30.54 13.70 -14.35
N LYS A 203 30.01 12.67 -15.03
CA LYS A 203 30.15 12.49 -16.47
C LYS A 203 29.50 13.62 -17.26
N MET A 204 28.28 14.05 -16.86
CA MET A 204 27.61 15.21 -17.47
C MET A 204 28.39 16.51 -17.31
N MET A 205 28.95 16.77 -16.11
CA MET A 205 29.76 17.97 -15.84
C MET A 205 31.11 17.95 -16.59
N SER A 206 31.63 16.77 -16.87
CA SER A 206 32.93 16.60 -17.58
C SER A 206 32.76 16.49 -19.09
N ASN A 207 31.59 16.66 -19.64
CA ASN A 207 31.26 16.52 -21.08
C ASN A 207 31.65 15.14 -21.66
N LYS A 208 31.53 14.09 -20.83
CA LYS A 208 31.86 12.69 -21.18
C LYS A 208 30.59 11.80 -21.26
N PHE A 209 29.43 12.42 -21.42
CA PHE A 209 28.14 11.72 -21.56
C PHE A 209 28.03 11.16 -22.98
N ASP A 210 27.84 9.85 -23.08
CA ASP A 210 27.76 9.12 -24.35
C ASP A 210 26.41 8.39 -24.55
N PHE A 211 26.25 7.68 -25.66
CA PHE A 211 25.02 6.93 -25.94
C PHE A 211 24.82 5.70 -25.04
N ASN A 212 25.88 5.15 -24.44
CA ASN A 212 25.72 4.09 -23.45
C ASN A 212 25.14 4.66 -22.18
N ASP A 213 25.57 5.84 -21.72
CA ASP A 213 25.02 6.53 -20.56
C ASP A 213 23.54 6.90 -20.81
N LEU A 214 23.19 7.31 -22.05
CA LEU A 214 21.81 7.58 -22.43
C LEU A 214 20.94 6.29 -22.42
N TYR A 215 21.48 5.17 -22.89
CA TYR A 215 20.81 3.87 -22.81
C TYR A 215 20.52 3.47 -21.38
N ASP A 216 21.52 3.60 -20.49
CA ASP A 216 21.37 3.29 -19.07
C ASP A 216 20.32 4.19 -18.37
N GLN A 217 20.22 5.47 -18.77
CA GLN A 217 19.16 6.36 -18.30
C GLN A 217 17.77 5.87 -18.69
N PHE A 218 17.58 5.45 -19.93
CA PHE A 218 16.29 4.90 -20.38
C PHE A 218 15.94 3.60 -19.64
N GLU A 219 16.92 2.75 -19.34
CA GLU A 219 16.73 1.56 -18.50
C GLU A 219 16.24 1.93 -17.08
N GLN A 220 16.83 2.98 -16.49
CA GLN A 220 16.41 3.46 -15.17
C GLN A 220 14.99 4.04 -15.20
N VAL A 221 14.65 4.83 -16.20
CA VAL A 221 13.28 5.37 -16.38
C VAL A 221 12.26 4.24 -16.50
N LYS A 222 12.56 3.19 -17.27
CA LYS A 222 11.69 2.00 -17.38
C LYS A 222 11.48 1.30 -16.03
N LYS A 223 12.53 1.20 -15.20
CA LYS A 223 12.43 0.61 -13.84
C LYS A 223 11.54 1.44 -12.91
N MET A 224 11.40 2.75 -13.15
CA MET A 224 10.50 3.62 -12.39
C MET A 224 9.01 3.41 -12.74
N GLY A 225 8.71 2.76 -13.86
CA GLY A 225 7.36 2.43 -14.31
C GLY A 225 6.95 3.19 -15.57
N PRO A 226 5.68 3.07 -16.04
CA PRO A 226 5.21 3.71 -17.24
C PRO A 226 5.37 5.23 -17.20
N LEU A 227 5.85 5.84 -18.29
CA LEU A 227 6.07 7.30 -18.40
C LEU A 227 4.83 8.12 -18.01
N LYS A 228 3.66 7.66 -18.42
CA LYS A 228 2.38 8.30 -18.07
C LYS A 228 2.18 8.39 -16.55
N GLY A 229 2.58 7.36 -15.81
CA GLY A 229 2.51 7.33 -14.35
C GLY A 229 3.49 8.30 -13.69
N ILE A 230 4.67 8.51 -14.27
CA ILE A 230 5.67 9.45 -13.76
C ILE A 230 5.21 10.89 -14.04
N LEU A 231 4.79 11.18 -15.26
CA LEU A 231 4.38 12.52 -15.68
C LEU A 231 3.09 13.00 -15.01
N SER A 232 2.17 12.09 -14.69
CA SER A 232 0.94 12.42 -13.96
C SER A 232 1.19 12.89 -12.51
N LYS A 233 2.34 12.56 -11.94
CA LYS A 233 2.75 12.98 -10.59
C LYS A 233 3.36 14.39 -10.55
N ILE A 234 3.71 14.98 -11.72
CA ILE A 234 4.31 16.32 -11.80
C ILE A 234 3.20 17.38 -11.78
N PRO A 235 3.26 18.35 -10.83
CA PRO A 235 2.27 19.42 -10.74
C PRO A 235 2.18 20.24 -12.04
N GLY A 236 0.95 20.46 -12.54
CA GLY A 236 0.70 21.24 -13.74
C GLY A 236 0.84 20.48 -15.08
N VAL A 237 1.56 19.35 -15.10
CA VAL A 237 1.78 18.57 -16.32
C VAL A 237 0.66 17.52 -16.53
N GLY A 238 0.15 16.94 -15.44
CA GLY A 238 -0.88 15.90 -15.51
C GLY A 238 -2.17 16.34 -16.23
N LYS A 239 -2.61 17.59 -16.03
CA LYS A 239 -3.80 18.16 -16.69
C LYS A 239 -3.59 18.45 -18.17
N GLN A 240 -2.36 18.74 -18.59
CA GLN A 240 -2.03 19.02 -20.00
C GLN A 240 -1.86 17.72 -20.80
N LEU A 241 -1.67 16.61 -20.12
CA LEU A 241 -1.51 15.28 -20.75
C LEU A 241 -2.81 14.45 -20.73
N GLU A 242 -3.92 14.98 -20.20
CA GLU A 242 -5.25 14.38 -20.36
C GLU A 242 -5.62 14.35 -21.85
N GLY A 243 -5.53 13.17 -22.46
CA GLY A 243 -5.80 12.94 -23.88
C GLY A 243 -4.57 12.74 -24.76
N VAL A 244 -3.36 12.89 -24.23
CA VAL A 244 -2.13 12.55 -24.96
C VAL A 244 -1.80 11.07 -24.70
N ASP A 245 -1.75 10.30 -25.80
CA ASP A 245 -1.30 8.90 -25.74
C ASP A 245 0.24 8.89 -25.77
N ILE A 246 0.85 8.74 -24.58
CA ILE A 246 2.30 8.61 -24.48
C ILE A 246 2.62 7.13 -24.63
N ASP A 247 3.14 6.78 -25.80
CA ASP A 247 3.52 5.41 -26.12
C ASP A 247 4.91 5.09 -25.57
N ASP A 248 4.95 4.27 -24.51
CA ASP A 248 6.21 3.80 -23.89
C ASP A 248 7.13 3.09 -24.91
N ARG A 249 6.60 2.64 -26.07
CA ARG A 249 7.39 2.06 -27.15
C ARG A 249 8.36 3.05 -27.80
N GLN A 250 8.16 4.35 -27.65
CA GLN A 250 9.12 5.34 -28.16
C GLN A 250 10.50 5.19 -27.49
N ILE A 251 10.52 4.89 -26.19
CA ILE A 251 11.79 4.57 -25.49
C ILE A 251 12.40 3.30 -26.07
N ASP A 252 11.59 2.27 -26.33
CA ASP A 252 12.08 1.02 -26.92
C ASP A 252 12.73 1.24 -28.29
N TRP A 253 12.14 2.11 -29.11
CA TRP A 253 12.72 2.45 -30.41
C TRP A 253 14.04 3.17 -30.29
N VAL A 254 14.15 4.16 -29.40
CA VAL A 254 15.43 4.87 -29.17
C VAL A 254 16.49 3.90 -28.65
N GLN A 255 16.14 3.03 -27.70
CA GLN A 255 17.05 1.99 -27.22
C GLN A 255 17.49 1.03 -28.34
N ALA A 256 16.57 0.63 -29.23
CA ALA A 256 16.89 -0.22 -30.38
C ALA A 256 17.85 0.48 -31.36
N ILE A 257 17.68 1.79 -31.58
CA ILE A 257 18.60 2.58 -32.39
C ILE A 257 19.99 2.60 -31.76
N ILE A 258 20.10 2.89 -30.47
CA ILE A 258 21.38 2.91 -29.76
C ILE A 258 22.06 1.52 -29.83
N LEU A 259 21.30 0.44 -29.64
CA LEU A 259 21.82 -0.93 -29.71
C LEU A 259 22.26 -1.34 -31.12
N SER A 260 21.74 -0.70 -32.15
CA SER A 260 22.15 -0.95 -33.55
C SER A 260 23.48 -0.27 -33.91
N MET A 261 23.95 0.69 -33.10
CA MET A 261 25.23 1.36 -33.30
C MET A 261 26.40 0.45 -32.91
N THR A 262 27.54 0.64 -33.53
CA THR A 262 28.78 -0.03 -33.11
C THR A 262 29.25 0.49 -31.74
N PRO A 263 30.12 -0.25 -31.02
CA PRO A 263 30.69 0.23 -29.75
C PRO A 263 31.43 1.57 -29.86
N GLU A 264 32.08 1.83 -30.98
CA GLU A 264 32.78 3.09 -31.24
C GLU A 264 31.81 4.26 -31.42
N GLU A 265 30.71 4.06 -32.17
CA GLU A 265 29.65 5.06 -32.36
C GLU A 265 28.88 5.39 -31.05
N ARG A 266 28.77 4.42 -30.13
CA ARG A 266 28.13 4.66 -28.86
C ARG A 266 28.95 5.44 -27.85
N SER A 267 30.27 5.42 -28.00
CA SER A 267 31.21 6.07 -27.09
C SER A 267 31.64 7.49 -27.52
N HIS A 268 31.07 7.98 -28.63
CA HIS A 268 31.30 9.32 -29.16
C HIS A 268 29.99 10.08 -29.24
#